data_827a8d00a0c29864cdc4a4f0f4ce7381
#
_entry.id   827a8d00a0c29864cdc4a4f0f4ce7381
#
_cell.length_a   1.000
_cell.length_b   1.000
_cell.length_c   1.000
_cell.angle_alpha   90.00
_cell.angle_beta   90.00
_cell.angle_gamma   90.00
#
_symmetry.space_group_name_H-M   'P 1'
#
loop_
_entity.id
_entity.type
_entity.pdbx_description
1 polymer ?
#
loop_
_entity_poly.entity_id
_entity_poly.type
_entity_poly.pdbx_seq_one_letter_code
_entity_poly.pdbx_strand_id
1 'polypeptide(L)'
;FTFVLGASAKALGLIGQPVWNGLVAASMISIALNPSLYRRLRQRVRRAASRPTSGQAVVRGHAIIVGYGDVGRRVHEELRAQGVPVTVLDSDIVLVRGLQKAGVRALCGDGGSAEVLNEAGLAEASALLVCCPIAEPGPLLHGIAKRLPRLRIAVRLTEGMPGELVTGTDFTVISEDSSAAGDITDVATGKG
;
A
#
# COMPACT_ATOMS: atom_id res chain seq x y z
N PHE A 1 4.34 26.60 16.73
CA PHE A 1 3.66 27.88 17.01
C PHE A 1 3.44 28.07 18.51
N THR A 2 2.86 27.08 19.20
CA THR A 2 2.57 27.14 20.64
C THR A 2 3.78 27.43 21.52
N PHE A 3 4.95 26.85 21.23
CA PHE A 3 6.19 27.11 21.97
C PHE A 3 6.67 28.54 21.82
N VAL A 4 6.62 29.10 20.61
CA VAL A 4 7.06 30.49 20.36
C VAL A 4 6.14 31.45 21.10
N LEU A 5 4.83 31.24 21.01
CA LEU A 5 3.85 32.08 21.71
C LEU A 5 4.00 31.99 23.24
N GLY A 6 4.16 30.77 23.76
CA GLY A 6 4.37 30.54 25.19
C GLY A 6 5.68 31.13 25.73
N ALA A 7 6.77 31.03 24.94
CA ALA A 7 8.05 31.66 25.28
C ALA A 7 7.94 33.20 25.33
N SER A 8 7.25 33.79 24.36
CA SER A 8 6.99 35.25 24.37
C SER A 8 6.12 35.69 25.54
N ALA A 9 5.06 34.93 25.85
CA ALA A 9 4.19 35.23 27.00
C ALA A 9 4.95 35.14 28.33
N LYS A 10 5.88 34.17 28.46
CA LYS A 10 6.74 34.03 29.61
C LYS A 10 7.73 35.21 29.72
N ALA A 11 8.35 35.60 28.62
CA ALA A 11 9.29 36.73 28.57
C ALA A 11 8.61 38.06 28.98
N LEU A 12 7.33 38.21 28.62
CA LEU A 12 6.50 39.37 28.99
C LEU A 12 5.91 39.27 30.42
N GLY A 13 6.24 38.22 31.20
CA GLY A 13 5.75 38.03 32.54
C GLY A 13 4.25 37.67 32.64
N LEU A 14 3.58 37.37 31.52
CA LEU A 14 2.15 37.05 31.45
C LEU A 14 1.83 35.67 32.03
N ILE A 15 2.79 34.75 32.01
CA ILE A 15 2.63 33.37 32.53
C ILE A 15 3.77 33.04 33.51
N GLY A 16 3.41 32.42 34.64
CA GLY A 16 4.39 31.94 35.64
C GLY A 16 5.06 30.62 35.23
N GLN A 17 6.13 30.28 35.95
CA GLN A 17 6.91 29.06 35.71
C GLN A 17 6.06 27.76 35.76
N PRO A 18 5.08 27.56 36.66
CA PRO A 18 4.25 26.37 36.68
C PRO A 18 3.41 26.20 35.40
N VAL A 19 2.85 27.30 34.90
CA VAL A 19 2.06 27.28 33.66
C VAL A 19 2.93 26.94 32.45
N TRP A 20 4.13 27.53 32.38
CA TRP A 20 5.12 27.22 31.36
C TRP A 20 5.50 25.74 31.37
N ASN A 21 5.83 25.17 32.52
CA ASN A 21 6.20 23.77 32.66
C ASN A 21 5.05 22.85 32.24
N GLY A 22 3.80 23.20 32.61
CA GLY A 22 2.61 22.48 32.18
C GLY A 22 2.41 22.48 30.68
N LEU A 23 2.62 23.63 30.01
CA LEU A 23 2.52 23.78 28.57
C LEU A 23 3.56 22.91 27.84
N VAL A 24 4.80 22.91 28.33
CA VAL A 24 5.89 22.08 27.78
C VAL A 24 5.57 20.59 27.94
N ALA A 25 5.17 20.17 29.12
CA ALA A 25 4.80 18.78 29.42
C ALA A 25 3.62 18.31 28.55
N ALA A 26 2.57 19.11 28.43
CA ALA A 26 1.41 18.79 27.58
C ALA A 26 1.80 18.64 26.10
N SER A 27 2.67 19.53 25.61
CA SER A 27 3.16 19.47 24.21
C SER A 27 3.99 18.20 23.97
N MET A 28 4.88 17.83 24.89
CA MET A 28 5.67 16.60 24.78
C MET A 28 4.78 15.35 24.79
N ILE A 29 3.81 15.29 25.68
CA ILE A 29 2.84 14.18 25.74
C ILE A 29 2.04 14.09 24.45
N SER A 30 1.55 15.22 23.92
CA SER A 30 0.80 15.27 22.68
C SER A 30 1.61 14.73 21.49
N ILE A 31 2.87 15.15 21.36
CA ILE A 31 3.76 14.69 20.30
C ILE A 31 4.05 13.19 20.45
N ALA A 32 4.27 12.70 21.67
CA ALA A 32 4.54 11.28 21.93
C ALA A 32 3.32 10.37 21.66
N LEU A 33 2.11 10.87 21.93
CA LEU A 33 0.87 10.12 21.72
C LEU A 33 0.43 10.07 20.25
N ASN A 34 0.76 11.12 19.48
CA ASN A 34 0.28 11.29 18.10
C ASN A 34 0.57 10.07 17.20
N PRO A 35 1.80 9.50 17.12
CA PRO A 35 2.07 8.35 16.28
C PRO A 35 1.29 7.10 16.68
N SER A 36 1.07 6.91 17.98
CA SER A 36 0.34 5.75 18.51
C SER A 36 -1.16 5.86 18.24
N LEU A 37 -1.72 7.05 18.41
CA LEU A 37 -3.12 7.34 18.13
C LEU A 37 -3.40 7.22 16.62
N TYR A 38 -2.54 7.80 15.77
CA TYR A 38 -2.64 7.71 14.33
C TYR A 38 -2.61 6.26 13.83
N ARG A 39 -1.65 5.45 14.33
CA ARG A 39 -1.57 4.02 13.99
C ARG A 39 -2.84 3.26 14.38
N ARG A 40 -3.36 3.48 15.59
CA ARG A 40 -4.60 2.82 16.06
C ARG A 40 -5.82 3.23 15.23
N LEU A 41 -5.93 4.53 14.92
CA LEU A 41 -7.04 5.05 14.11
C LEU A 41 -6.98 4.49 12.68
N ARG A 42 -5.80 4.53 12.06
CA ARG A 42 -5.55 3.99 10.73
C ARG A 42 -5.88 2.48 10.67
N GLN A 43 -5.48 1.71 11.69
CA GLN A 43 -5.82 0.29 11.77
C GLN A 43 -7.33 0.03 11.89
N ARG A 44 -8.05 0.84 12.67
CA ARG A 44 -9.52 0.73 12.79
C ARG A 44 -10.23 1.07 11.48
N VAL A 45 -9.82 2.15 10.84
CA VAL A 45 -10.36 2.57 9.52
C VAL A 45 -10.05 1.50 8.47
N ARG A 46 -8.82 0.98 8.44
CA ARG A 46 -8.42 -0.13 7.57
C ARG A 46 -9.29 -1.38 7.80
N ARG A 47 -9.40 -1.86 9.04
CA ARG A 47 -10.23 -3.04 9.37
C ARG A 47 -11.69 -2.87 8.97
N ALA A 48 -12.23 -1.66 9.05
CA ALA A 48 -13.58 -1.36 8.60
C ALA A 48 -13.71 -1.34 7.06
N ALA A 49 -12.64 -0.96 6.36
CA ALA A 49 -12.58 -0.88 4.89
C ALA A 49 -12.08 -2.16 4.23
N SER A 50 -11.25 -2.95 4.94
CA SER A 50 -10.72 -4.23 4.48
C SER A 50 -11.73 -5.38 4.62
N ARG A 51 -12.91 -5.16 5.18
CA ARG A 51 -13.94 -6.20 5.11
C ARG A 51 -14.35 -6.34 3.64
N PRO A 52 -13.95 -7.42 2.96
CA PRO A 52 -14.46 -7.69 1.63
C PRO A 52 -15.98 -7.69 1.73
N THR A 53 -16.63 -7.04 0.79
CA THR A 53 -18.09 -7.10 0.70
C THR A 53 -18.49 -8.57 0.79
N SER A 54 -19.32 -8.89 1.76
CA SER A 54 -19.74 -10.24 2.14
C SER A 54 -19.95 -11.11 0.89
N GLY A 55 -19.13 -12.15 0.71
CA GLY A 55 -19.36 -13.18 -0.29
C GLY A 55 -18.27 -13.40 -1.35
N GLN A 56 -17.28 -12.52 -1.51
CA GLN A 56 -16.20 -12.78 -2.48
C GLN A 56 -15.06 -13.57 -1.79
N ALA A 57 -15.17 -14.90 -1.85
CA ALA A 57 -14.08 -15.79 -1.45
C ALA A 57 -12.81 -15.49 -2.28
N VAL A 58 -11.64 -15.73 -1.71
CA VAL A 58 -10.38 -15.70 -2.47
C VAL A 58 -10.48 -16.78 -3.55
N VAL A 59 -10.43 -16.36 -4.79
CA VAL A 59 -10.39 -17.29 -5.93
C VAL A 59 -8.95 -17.73 -6.11
N ARG A 60 -8.67 -19.03 -6.05
CA ARG A 60 -7.32 -19.55 -6.31
C ARG A 60 -6.85 -19.19 -7.70
N GLY A 61 -5.60 -18.82 -7.82
CA GLY A 61 -4.99 -18.43 -9.09
C GLY A 61 -5.33 -17.01 -9.54
N HIS A 62 -5.88 -16.16 -8.67
CA HIS A 62 -6.12 -14.76 -8.96
C HIS A 62 -4.81 -13.95 -9.06
N ALA A 63 -4.87 -12.81 -9.72
CA ALA A 63 -3.80 -11.81 -9.71
C ALA A 63 -4.08 -10.75 -8.65
N ILE A 64 -3.03 -10.31 -7.93
CA ILE A 64 -3.10 -9.18 -7.00
C ILE A 64 -2.50 -7.96 -7.68
N ILE A 65 -3.27 -6.87 -7.81
CA ILE A 65 -2.81 -5.58 -8.31
C ILE A 65 -2.61 -4.64 -7.13
N VAL A 66 -1.40 -4.16 -6.94
CA VAL A 66 -1.03 -3.17 -5.92
C VAL A 66 -0.93 -1.79 -6.58
N GLY A 67 -1.84 -0.88 -6.20
CA GLY A 67 -1.99 0.44 -6.80
C GLY A 67 -2.94 0.44 -8.00
N TYR A 68 -4.05 1.15 -7.88
CA TYR A 68 -5.10 1.26 -8.91
C TYR A 68 -5.12 2.64 -9.57
N GLY A 69 -3.93 3.14 -9.93
CA GLY A 69 -3.76 4.29 -10.81
C GLY A 69 -3.99 3.93 -12.28
N ASP A 70 -3.50 4.76 -13.20
CA ASP A 70 -3.73 4.56 -14.64
C ASP A 70 -3.20 3.21 -15.15
N VAL A 71 -2.01 2.79 -14.71
CA VAL A 71 -1.44 1.50 -15.10
C VAL A 71 -2.22 0.35 -14.48
N GLY A 72 -2.45 0.39 -13.16
CA GLY A 72 -3.19 -0.68 -12.48
C GLY A 72 -4.61 -0.89 -13.02
N ARG A 73 -5.27 0.19 -13.45
CA ARG A 73 -6.57 0.12 -14.10
C ARG A 73 -6.52 -0.59 -15.45
N ARG A 74 -5.54 -0.24 -16.31
CA ARG A 74 -5.34 -0.90 -17.60
C ARG A 74 -5.03 -2.38 -17.44
N VAL A 75 -4.12 -2.72 -16.54
CA VAL A 75 -3.78 -4.11 -16.19
C VAL A 75 -5.04 -4.88 -15.74
N HIS A 76 -5.88 -4.26 -14.90
CA HIS A 76 -7.13 -4.88 -14.48
C HIS A 76 -8.08 -5.15 -15.65
N GLU A 77 -8.25 -4.19 -16.56
CA GLU A 77 -9.10 -4.32 -17.74
C GLU A 77 -8.62 -5.45 -18.65
N GLU A 78 -7.32 -5.53 -18.90
CA GLU A 78 -6.70 -6.57 -19.72
C GLU A 78 -6.83 -7.97 -19.09
N LEU A 79 -6.53 -8.12 -17.79
CA LEU A 79 -6.70 -9.39 -17.09
C LEU A 79 -8.15 -9.84 -17.04
N ARG A 80 -9.07 -8.89 -16.86
CA ARG A 80 -10.51 -9.16 -16.89
C ARG A 80 -10.96 -9.64 -18.27
N ALA A 81 -10.45 -9.04 -19.34
CA ALA A 81 -10.74 -9.48 -20.71
C ALA A 81 -10.25 -10.91 -20.97
N GLN A 82 -9.19 -11.34 -20.30
CA GLN A 82 -8.65 -12.71 -20.35
C GLN A 82 -9.32 -13.67 -19.34
N GLY A 83 -10.31 -13.22 -18.57
CA GLY A 83 -11.01 -14.03 -17.58
C GLY A 83 -10.21 -14.33 -16.33
N VAL A 84 -9.10 -13.62 -16.08
CA VAL A 84 -8.28 -13.80 -14.88
C VAL A 84 -8.93 -13.08 -13.69
N PRO A 85 -9.23 -13.76 -12.58
CA PRO A 85 -9.76 -13.12 -11.38
C PRO A 85 -8.72 -12.15 -10.81
N VAL A 86 -9.17 -10.98 -10.34
CA VAL A 86 -8.30 -9.93 -9.82
C VAL A 86 -8.70 -9.53 -8.41
N THR A 87 -7.72 -9.32 -7.54
CA THR A 87 -7.86 -8.62 -6.26
C THR A 87 -7.07 -7.32 -6.32
N VAL A 88 -7.73 -6.20 -6.11
CA VAL A 88 -7.10 -4.88 -6.10
C VAL A 88 -6.72 -4.49 -4.67
N LEU A 89 -5.52 -3.96 -4.49
CA LEU A 89 -5.04 -3.39 -3.24
C LEU A 89 -4.63 -1.94 -3.47
N ASP A 90 -5.27 -1.02 -2.76
CA ASP A 90 -4.96 0.41 -2.84
C ASP A 90 -5.10 1.08 -1.47
N SER A 91 -4.36 2.18 -1.25
CA SER A 91 -4.42 2.96 -0.02
C SER A 91 -5.60 3.94 0.03
N ASP A 92 -6.20 4.27 -1.13
CA ASP A 92 -7.36 5.16 -1.23
C ASP A 92 -8.66 4.42 -0.93
N ILE A 93 -9.23 4.73 0.24
CA ILE A 93 -10.49 4.13 0.70
C ILE A 93 -11.69 4.47 -0.18
N VAL A 94 -11.70 5.65 -0.81
CA VAL A 94 -12.83 6.08 -1.66
C VAL A 94 -12.83 5.27 -2.95
N LEU A 95 -11.67 5.11 -3.55
CA LEU A 95 -11.44 4.29 -4.72
C LEU A 95 -11.79 2.81 -4.44
N VAL A 96 -11.28 2.24 -3.35
CA VAL A 96 -11.56 0.85 -2.96
C VAL A 96 -13.06 0.61 -2.76
N ARG A 97 -13.77 1.52 -2.09
CA ARG A 97 -15.23 1.42 -1.93
C ARG A 97 -15.98 1.50 -3.27
N GLY A 98 -15.50 2.33 -4.19
CA GLY A 98 -16.04 2.40 -5.55
C GLY A 98 -15.92 1.08 -6.29
N LEU A 99 -14.73 0.47 -6.25
CA LEU A 99 -14.46 -0.86 -6.84
C LEU A 99 -15.32 -1.95 -6.22
N GLN A 100 -15.44 -1.96 -4.89
CA GLN A 100 -16.28 -2.92 -4.17
C GLN A 100 -17.77 -2.81 -4.59
N LYS A 101 -18.28 -1.59 -4.75
CA LYS A 101 -19.65 -1.37 -5.26
C LYS A 101 -19.82 -1.83 -6.70
N ALA A 102 -18.77 -1.74 -7.50
CA ALA A 102 -18.74 -2.26 -8.87
C ALA A 102 -18.55 -3.79 -8.95
N GLY A 103 -18.52 -4.49 -7.80
CA GLY A 103 -18.34 -5.94 -7.74
C GLY A 103 -16.90 -6.43 -7.88
N VAL A 104 -15.92 -5.52 -7.87
CA VAL A 104 -14.50 -5.86 -7.90
C VAL A 104 -14.01 -6.17 -6.48
N ARG A 105 -13.30 -7.28 -6.30
CA ARG A 105 -12.64 -7.57 -5.03
C ARG A 105 -11.51 -6.57 -4.80
N ALA A 106 -11.67 -5.73 -3.80
CA ALA A 106 -10.70 -4.68 -3.47
C ALA A 106 -10.51 -4.56 -1.95
N LEU A 107 -9.27 -4.34 -1.53
CA LEU A 107 -8.88 -4.12 -0.14
C LEU A 107 -8.17 -2.77 0.01
N CYS A 108 -8.44 -2.10 1.13
CA CYS A 108 -7.76 -0.85 1.45
C CYS A 108 -6.54 -1.14 2.32
N GLY A 109 -5.35 -0.82 1.83
CA GLY A 109 -4.14 -1.02 2.59
C GLY A 109 -2.88 -0.56 1.90
N ASP A 110 -1.77 -0.73 2.60
CA ASP A 110 -0.44 -0.44 2.12
C ASP A 110 0.13 -1.70 1.43
N GLY A 111 0.44 -1.60 0.14
CA GLY A 111 1.03 -2.68 -0.63
C GLY A 111 2.44 -3.09 -0.18
N GLY A 112 3.12 -2.25 0.61
CA GLY A 112 4.37 -2.59 1.27
C GLY A 112 4.22 -3.44 2.54
N SER A 113 2.97 -3.73 2.97
CA SER A 113 2.70 -4.53 4.17
C SER A 113 2.45 -5.99 3.83
N ALA A 114 3.32 -6.89 4.30
CA ALA A 114 3.13 -8.33 4.15
C ALA A 114 1.80 -8.83 4.76
N GLU A 115 1.33 -8.21 5.85
CA GLU A 115 0.05 -8.52 6.49
C GLU A 115 -1.12 -8.25 5.53
N VAL A 116 -1.10 -7.11 4.84
CA VAL A 116 -2.14 -6.71 3.89
C VAL A 116 -2.12 -7.58 2.63
N LEU A 117 -0.94 -7.92 2.15
CA LEU A 117 -0.79 -8.84 1.02
C LEU A 117 -1.33 -10.25 1.36
N ASN A 118 -1.07 -10.74 2.57
CA ASN A 118 -1.65 -12.01 3.03
C ASN A 118 -3.19 -11.95 3.13
N GLU A 119 -3.75 -10.83 3.59
CA GLU A 119 -5.20 -10.58 3.62
C GLU A 119 -5.80 -10.54 2.19
N ALA A 120 -5.03 -10.06 1.21
CA ALA A 120 -5.39 -10.10 -0.20
C ALA A 120 -5.39 -11.53 -0.79
N GLY A 121 -4.86 -12.52 -0.08
CA GLY A 121 -4.77 -13.90 -0.51
C GLY A 121 -3.48 -14.20 -1.28
N LEU A 122 -2.36 -13.66 -0.85
CA LEU A 122 -1.06 -13.81 -1.53
C LEU A 122 -0.65 -15.28 -1.73
N ALA A 123 -0.98 -16.16 -0.79
CA ALA A 123 -0.65 -17.58 -0.85
C ALA A 123 -1.41 -18.33 -1.97
N GLU A 124 -2.60 -17.86 -2.31
CA GLU A 124 -3.47 -18.43 -3.33
C GLU A 124 -3.35 -17.71 -4.70
N ALA A 125 -2.57 -16.62 -4.76
CA ALA A 125 -2.40 -15.83 -5.96
C ALA A 125 -1.47 -16.51 -6.98
N SER A 126 -1.70 -16.28 -8.26
CA SER A 126 -0.83 -16.68 -9.36
C SER A 126 0.17 -15.58 -9.74
N ALA A 127 -0.18 -14.33 -9.47
CA ALA A 127 0.67 -13.17 -9.78
C ALA A 127 0.50 -12.05 -8.76
N LEU A 128 1.59 -11.32 -8.50
CA LEU A 128 1.64 -10.07 -7.74
C LEU A 128 2.17 -8.96 -8.65
N LEU A 129 1.33 -7.98 -8.92
CA LEU A 129 1.58 -6.91 -9.88
C LEU A 129 1.63 -5.57 -9.16
N VAL A 130 2.84 -5.03 -9.02
CA VAL A 130 3.08 -3.78 -8.30
C VAL A 130 3.08 -2.62 -9.29
N CYS A 131 2.01 -1.84 -9.31
CA CYS A 131 1.77 -0.75 -10.24
C CYS A 131 1.97 0.65 -9.61
N CYS A 132 2.32 0.72 -8.33
CA CYS A 132 2.57 1.98 -7.61
C CYS A 132 3.91 1.90 -6.86
N PRO A 133 4.50 3.06 -6.50
CA PRO A 133 5.68 3.08 -5.64
C PRO A 133 5.41 2.42 -4.30
N ILE A 134 6.32 1.55 -3.86
CA ILE A 134 6.34 0.94 -2.54
C ILE A 134 7.64 1.37 -1.85
N ALA A 135 7.58 1.71 -0.56
CA ALA A 135 8.78 1.96 0.22
C ALA A 135 9.55 0.64 0.40
N GLU A 136 10.85 0.68 0.10
CA GLU A 136 11.77 -0.45 0.25
C GLU A 136 11.25 -1.78 -0.35
N PRO A 137 10.93 -1.84 -1.65
CA PRO A 137 10.32 -3.03 -2.26
C PRO A 137 11.23 -4.25 -2.23
N GLY A 138 12.54 -4.07 -2.28
CA GLY A 138 13.53 -5.14 -2.37
C GLY A 138 13.38 -6.20 -1.29
N PRO A 139 13.53 -5.88 0.02
CA PRO A 139 13.42 -6.85 1.10
C PRO A 139 12.07 -7.58 1.13
N LEU A 140 10.98 -6.85 0.88
CA LEU A 140 9.63 -7.42 0.85
C LEU A 140 9.47 -8.43 -0.28
N LEU A 141 9.81 -8.03 -1.51
CA LEU A 141 9.62 -8.86 -2.71
C LEU A 141 10.53 -10.08 -2.72
N HIS A 142 11.79 -9.95 -2.30
CA HIS A 142 12.69 -11.09 -2.13
C HIS A 142 12.16 -12.07 -1.07
N GLY A 143 11.63 -11.56 0.04
CA GLY A 143 11.03 -12.40 1.07
C GLY A 143 9.81 -13.16 0.55
N ILE A 144 8.99 -12.54 -0.31
CA ILE A 144 7.83 -13.15 -0.94
C ILE A 144 8.28 -14.20 -1.98
N ALA A 145 9.18 -13.87 -2.89
CA ALA A 145 9.66 -14.76 -3.94
C ALA A 145 10.28 -16.04 -3.36
N LYS A 146 11.10 -15.89 -2.30
CA LYS A 146 11.69 -17.04 -1.58
C LYS A 146 10.64 -17.97 -0.94
N ARG A 147 9.54 -17.40 -0.44
CA ARG A 147 8.46 -18.18 0.21
C ARG A 147 7.47 -18.78 -0.79
N LEU A 148 7.27 -18.12 -1.91
CA LEU A 148 6.29 -18.47 -2.93
C LEU A 148 6.94 -18.53 -4.32
N PRO A 149 7.79 -19.52 -4.61
CA PRO A 149 8.60 -19.59 -5.83
C PRO A 149 7.77 -19.77 -7.11
N ARG A 150 6.48 -20.07 -7.00
CA ARG A 150 5.56 -20.17 -8.14
C ARG A 150 4.77 -18.90 -8.40
N LEU A 151 4.86 -17.90 -7.51
CA LEU A 151 4.20 -16.62 -7.67
C LEU A 151 4.98 -15.79 -8.69
N ARG A 152 4.31 -15.37 -9.74
CA ARG A 152 4.89 -14.43 -10.71
C ARG A 152 4.81 -13.02 -10.13
N ILE A 153 5.92 -12.32 -10.12
CA ILE A 153 5.99 -10.97 -9.58
C ILE A 153 6.43 -10.03 -10.69
N ALA A 154 5.62 -8.99 -10.96
CA ALA A 154 5.98 -7.89 -11.82
C ALA A 154 5.96 -6.58 -11.02
N VAL A 155 6.99 -5.77 -11.22
CA VAL A 155 7.14 -4.49 -10.51
C VAL A 155 7.39 -3.40 -11.53
N ARG A 156 6.55 -2.38 -11.52
CA ARG A 156 6.78 -1.17 -12.29
C ARG A 156 7.84 -0.31 -11.58
N LEU A 157 8.92 0.01 -12.29
CA LEU A 157 9.87 1.02 -11.85
C LEU A 157 9.23 2.41 -11.90
N THR A 158 9.48 3.23 -10.90
CA THR A 158 9.15 4.64 -10.90
C THR A 158 10.44 5.45 -10.72
N GLU A 159 10.45 6.69 -11.22
CA GLU A 159 11.61 7.59 -11.05
C GLU A 159 12.08 7.62 -9.59
N GLY A 160 13.39 7.44 -9.40
CA GLY A 160 14.02 7.43 -8.07
C GLY A 160 14.12 6.05 -7.39
N MET A 161 13.63 4.98 -7.99
CA MET A 161 13.89 3.62 -7.51
C MET A 161 15.28 3.16 -8.01
N PRO A 162 16.24 2.83 -7.12
CA PRO A 162 17.51 2.27 -7.54
C PRO A 162 17.28 0.93 -8.23
N GLY A 163 17.63 0.83 -9.52
CA GLY A 163 17.49 -0.42 -10.28
C GLY A 163 18.22 -1.62 -9.67
N GLU A 164 19.26 -1.37 -8.85
CA GLU A 164 20.01 -2.39 -8.12
C GLU A 164 19.20 -3.12 -7.03
N LEU A 165 18.13 -2.49 -6.49
CA LEU A 165 17.26 -3.14 -5.50
C LEU A 165 16.35 -4.21 -6.12
N VAL A 166 16.31 -4.29 -7.44
CA VAL A 166 15.37 -5.11 -8.21
C VAL A 166 16.10 -6.11 -9.12
N THR A 167 17.43 -6.14 -9.11
CA THR A 167 18.25 -7.12 -9.82
C THR A 167 18.30 -8.44 -9.05
N GLY A 168 17.23 -9.22 -9.13
CA GLY A 168 17.16 -10.59 -8.67
C GLY A 168 16.38 -11.42 -9.69
N THR A 169 16.77 -12.66 -9.90
CA THR A 169 16.17 -13.59 -10.87
C THR A 169 14.72 -13.97 -10.56
N ASP A 170 14.14 -13.45 -9.49
CA ASP A 170 12.88 -13.93 -8.93
C ASP A 170 11.65 -13.08 -9.33
N PHE A 171 11.84 -11.96 -10.06
CA PHE A 171 10.72 -11.12 -10.51
C PHE A 171 11.08 -10.29 -11.75
N THR A 172 10.06 -9.93 -12.52
CA THR A 172 10.19 -9.12 -13.74
C THR A 172 10.04 -7.64 -13.40
N VAL A 173 11.02 -6.85 -13.81
CA VAL A 173 11.03 -5.40 -13.68
C VAL A 173 10.58 -4.77 -14.98
N ILE A 174 9.62 -3.86 -14.92
CA ILE A 174 9.03 -3.23 -16.10
C ILE A 174 9.27 -1.71 -16.03
N SER A 175 9.77 -1.15 -17.13
CA SER A 175 10.05 0.28 -17.23
C SER A 175 8.77 1.14 -17.25
N GLU A 176 8.92 2.44 -17.04
CA GLU A 176 7.81 3.39 -16.89
C GLU A 176 7.07 3.72 -18.19
N ASP A 177 7.50 3.19 -19.33
CA ASP A 177 6.96 3.48 -20.67
C ASP A 177 5.48 3.08 -20.83
N SER A 178 4.84 3.61 -21.88
CA SER A 178 3.40 3.45 -22.16
C SER A 178 2.94 2.00 -22.40
N SER A 179 3.86 1.07 -22.63
CA SER A 179 3.61 -0.38 -22.77
C SER A 179 3.55 -1.13 -21.44
N ALA A 180 3.88 -0.49 -20.33
CA ALA A 180 4.03 -1.15 -19.04
C ALA A 180 2.81 -1.99 -18.61
N ALA A 181 1.60 -1.61 -19.00
CA ALA A 181 0.40 -2.37 -18.67
C ALA A 181 0.37 -3.73 -19.40
N GLY A 182 0.70 -3.75 -20.70
CA GLY A 182 0.78 -4.98 -21.49
C GLY A 182 1.84 -5.94 -20.96
N ASP A 183 3.04 -5.43 -20.71
CA ASP A 183 4.17 -6.22 -20.17
C ASP A 183 3.84 -6.82 -18.79
N ILE A 184 3.19 -6.04 -17.91
CA ILE A 184 2.72 -6.52 -16.60
C ILE A 184 1.68 -7.65 -16.77
N THR A 185 0.77 -7.48 -17.72
CA THR A 185 -0.28 -8.47 -18.00
C THR A 185 0.31 -9.76 -18.55
N ASP A 186 1.32 -9.69 -19.43
CA ASP A 186 2.00 -10.84 -19.98
C ASP A 186 2.73 -11.66 -18.91
N VAL A 187 3.38 -11.01 -17.96
CA VAL A 187 3.94 -11.68 -16.77
C VAL A 187 2.83 -12.39 -15.99
N ALA A 188 1.69 -11.74 -15.77
CA ALA A 188 0.59 -12.31 -15.00
C ALA A 188 -0.02 -13.55 -15.66
N THR A 189 -0.03 -13.60 -17.01
CA THR A 189 -0.62 -14.69 -17.79
C THR A 189 0.38 -15.76 -18.21
N GLY A 190 1.68 -15.52 -18.02
CA GLY A 190 2.75 -16.45 -18.36
C GLY A 190 3.06 -16.50 -19.85
N LYS A 191 2.85 -15.39 -20.57
CA LYS A 191 3.15 -15.23 -22.00
C LYS A 191 4.50 -14.56 -22.27
N GLY A 192 5.23 -14.19 -21.18
CA GLY A 192 6.55 -13.57 -21.26
C GLY A 192 7.70 -14.58 -21.21
#